data_5bf65e58ff9d840c39e1cd1881879139
#
_entry.id   5bf65e58ff9d840c39e1cd1881879139
#
_cell.length_a   1.000
_cell.length_b   1.000
_cell.length_c   1.000
_cell.angle_alpha   90.00
_cell.angle_beta   90.00
_cell.angle_gamma   90.00
#
_symmetry.space_group_name_H-M   'P 1'
#
loop_
_entity.id
_entity.type
_entity.pdbx_description
1 polymer ?
#
loop_
_entity_poly.entity_id
_entity_poly.type
_entity_poly.pdbx_seq_one_letter_code
_entity_poly.pdbx_strand_id
1 'polypeptide(L)'
;DSDVAVMEKKLLAIATGGDRDNRLREALAREVGGTSNRARLELVIDIVPGLLAQLARERPLGEIAPVLGQWDRIQRTVRDAVRGSYDGAMVGFEIGNCLAELAPRGGQAAR
;
A
#
# COMPACT_ATOMS: atom_id res chain seq x y z
N ASP A 1 6.20 17.50 -5.64
CA ASP A 1 6.23 17.84 -4.23
C ASP A 1 6.97 16.80 -3.41
N SER A 2 7.80 17.25 -2.48
CA SER A 2 8.66 16.34 -1.74
C SER A 2 7.88 15.37 -0.85
N ASP A 3 6.75 15.80 -0.28
CA ASP A 3 5.94 14.91 0.56
C ASP A 3 5.33 13.77 -0.25
N VAL A 4 4.84 14.07 -1.43
CA VAL A 4 4.29 13.06 -2.33
C VAL A 4 5.39 12.09 -2.74
N ALA A 5 6.55 12.62 -3.14
CA ALA A 5 7.64 11.78 -3.59
C ALA A 5 8.16 10.86 -2.49
N VAL A 6 8.25 11.38 -1.26
CA VAL A 6 8.71 10.57 -0.12
C VAL A 6 7.72 9.46 0.18
N MET A 7 6.43 9.79 0.19
CA MET A 7 5.41 8.79 0.46
C MET A 7 5.35 7.74 -0.64
N GLU A 8 5.43 8.17 -1.91
CA GLU A 8 5.47 7.23 -3.03
C GLU A 8 6.60 6.23 -2.87
N LYS A 9 7.77 6.73 -2.50
CA LYS A 9 8.93 5.88 -2.34
C LYS A 9 8.73 4.83 -1.25
N LYS A 10 8.11 5.23 -0.15
CA LYS A 10 7.84 4.30 0.95
C LYS A 10 6.87 3.21 0.52
N LEU A 11 5.81 3.60 -0.16
CA LEU A 11 4.81 2.64 -0.62
C LEU A 11 5.40 1.70 -1.68
N LEU A 12 6.18 2.24 -2.58
CA LEU A 12 6.82 1.46 -3.61
C LEU A 12 7.81 0.46 -3.01
N ALA A 13 8.52 0.85 -1.96
CA ALA A 13 9.45 -0.05 -1.29
C ALA A 13 8.73 -1.28 -0.74
N ILE A 14 7.54 -1.09 -0.17
CA ILE A 14 6.75 -2.23 0.32
C ILE A 14 6.32 -3.12 -0.83
N ALA A 15 5.83 -2.50 -1.91
CA ALA A 15 5.28 -3.25 -3.04
C ALA A 15 6.35 -4.02 -3.82
N THR A 16 7.58 -3.53 -3.83
CA THR A 16 8.64 -4.18 -4.61
C THR A 16 9.55 -5.05 -3.76
N GLY A 17 9.79 -4.67 -2.51
CA GLY A 17 10.70 -5.39 -1.65
C GLY A 17 10.04 -6.26 -0.61
N GLY A 18 8.76 -6.07 -0.39
CA GLY A 18 8.06 -6.77 0.67
C GLY A 18 8.38 -6.19 2.03
N ASP A 19 7.89 -6.86 3.06
CA ASP A 19 8.05 -6.36 4.41
C ASP A 19 7.96 -7.53 5.38
N ARG A 20 8.99 -8.36 5.40
CA ARG A 20 8.99 -9.60 6.16
C ARG A 20 8.74 -9.44 7.64
N ASP A 21 9.32 -8.41 8.24
CA ASP A 21 9.26 -8.22 9.67
C ASP A 21 8.25 -7.17 10.08
N ASN A 22 7.37 -6.76 9.18
CA ASN A 22 6.30 -5.79 9.41
C ASN A 22 6.79 -4.38 9.72
N ARG A 23 8.08 -4.14 9.59
CA ARG A 23 8.64 -2.86 10.02
C ARG A 23 8.13 -1.70 9.20
N LEU A 24 8.05 -1.90 7.87
CA LEU A 24 7.60 -0.84 6.98
C LEU A 24 6.11 -0.57 7.15
N ARG A 25 5.32 -1.63 7.32
CA ARG A 25 3.88 -1.48 7.53
C ARG A 25 3.57 -0.81 8.85
N GLU A 26 4.33 -1.16 9.89
CA GLU A 26 4.15 -0.52 11.18
C GLU A 26 4.52 0.96 11.13
N ALA A 27 5.60 1.28 10.43
CA ALA A 27 5.99 2.67 10.26
C ALA A 27 4.91 3.45 9.51
N LEU A 28 4.36 2.85 8.45
CA LEU A 28 3.29 3.48 7.69
C LEU A 28 2.06 3.70 8.58
N ALA A 29 1.69 2.69 9.37
CA ALA A 29 0.54 2.81 10.26
C ALA A 29 0.70 3.96 11.24
N ARG A 30 1.90 4.09 11.80
CA ARG A 30 2.17 5.21 12.73
C ARG A 30 2.10 6.55 12.02
N GLU A 31 2.58 6.59 10.80
CA GLU A 31 2.65 7.84 10.06
C GLU A 31 1.28 8.36 9.68
N VAL A 32 0.32 7.48 9.43
CA VAL A 32 -1.02 7.89 8.98
C VAL A 32 -2.09 7.75 10.07
N GLY A 33 -1.71 7.25 11.24
CA GLY A 33 -2.67 7.03 12.32
C GLY A 33 -3.00 8.30 13.08
N GLY A 34 -4.16 8.29 13.75
CA GLY A 34 -4.60 9.41 14.57
C GLY A 34 -5.19 10.53 13.74
N THR A 35 -5.94 11.40 14.45
CA THR A 35 -6.63 12.49 13.77
C THR A 35 -5.68 13.53 13.20
N SER A 36 -4.53 13.73 13.84
CA SER A 36 -3.58 14.74 13.38
C SER A 36 -2.89 14.32 12.07
N ASN A 37 -2.98 13.06 11.70
CA ASN A 37 -2.32 12.55 10.50
C ASN A 37 -3.30 12.23 9.38
N ARG A 38 -4.52 12.75 9.48
CA ARG A 38 -5.54 12.44 8.48
C ARG A 38 -5.13 12.86 7.08
N ALA A 39 -4.46 13.99 6.95
CA ALA A 39 -4.00 14.45 5.65
C ALA A 39 -2.99 13.48 5.05
N ARG A 40 -2.17 12.86 5.88
CA ARG A 40 -1.21 11.87 5.39
C ARG A 40 -1.90 10.60 4.93
N LEU A 41 -2.94 10.18 5.64
CA LEU A 41 -3.73 9.03 5.20
C LEU A 41 -4.38 9.31 3.85
N GLU A 42 -4.94 10.50 3.70
CA GLU A 42 -5.56 10.88 2.43
C GLU A 42 -4.53 10.91 1.29
N LEU A 43 -3.33 11.34 1.60
CA LEU A 43 -2.25 11.35 0.62
C LEU A 43 -1.93 9.92 0.16
N VAL A 44 -1.84 8.98 1.09
CA VAL A 44 -1.60 7.58 0.74
C VAL A 44 -2.72 7.06 -0.17
N ILE A 45 -3.96 7.33 0.20
CA ILE A 45 -5.11 6.88 -0.58
C ILE A 45 -5.07 7.46 -1.99
N ASP A 46 -4.64 8.71 -2.13
CA ASP A 46 -4.56 9.35 -3.43
C ASP A 46 -3.42 8.81 -4.30
N ILE A 47 -2.32 8.43 -3.68
CA ILE A 47 -1.14 7.94 -4.40
C ILE A 47 -1.34 6.51 -4.91
N VAL A 48 -2.02 5.68 -4.15
CA VAL A 48 -2.09 4.24 -4.42
C VAL A 48 -2.61 3.89 -5.82
N PRO A 49 -3.66 4.53 -6.35
CA PRO A 49 -4.15 4.16 -7.68
C PRO A 49 -3.07 4.28 -8.77
N GLY A 50 -2.34 5.38 -8.76
CA GLY A 50 -1.28 5.59 -9.75
C GLY A 50 -0.14 4.61 -9.59
N LEU A 51 0.20 4.29 -8.34
CA LEU A 51 1.23 3.32 -8.05
C LEU A 51 0.85 1.93 -8.58
N LEU A 52 -0.38 1.51 -8.31
CA LEU A 52 -0.85 0.21 -8.77
C LEU A 52 -0.92 0.14 -10.29
N ALA A 53 -1.34 1.24 -10.93
CA ALA A 53 -1.35 1.29 -12.38
C ALA A 53 0.05 1.14 -12.95
N GLN A 54 1.03 1.77 -12.33
CA GLN A 54 2.42 1.64 -12.76
C GLN A 54 2.90 0.21 -12.59
N LEU A 55 2.62 -0.41 -11.46
CA LEU A 55 3.03 -1.79 -11.22
C LEU A 55 2.40 -2.75 -12.23
N ALA A 56 1.14 -2.51 -12.58
CA ALA A 56 0.47 -3.34 -13.56
C ALA A 56 1.11 -3.21 -14.94
N ARG A 57 1.47 -2.00 -15.33
CA ARG A 57 2.10 -1.76 -16.62
C ARG A 57 3.47 -2.43 -16.74
N GLU A 58 4.15 -2.61 -15.62
CA GLU A 58 5.48 -3.20 -15.62
C GLU A 58 5.47 -4.71 -15.56
N ARG A 59 4.30 -5.32 -15.45
CA ARG A 59 4.18 -6.77 -15.32
C ARG A 59 3.75 -7.42 -16.63
N PRO A 60 4.18 -8.68 -16.86
CA PRO A 60 3.62 -9.45 -17.97
C PRO A 60 2.11 -9.59 -17.80
N LEU A 61 1.42 -9.77 -18.94
CA LEU A 61 -0.04 -9.84 -18.93
C LEU A 61 -0.58 -10.88 -17.96
N GLY A 62 0.08 -12.02 -17.85
CA GLY A 62 -0.39 -13.07 -16.96
C GLY A 62 -0.24 -12.76 -15.48
N GLU A 63 0.42 -11.65 -15.13
CA GLU A 63 0.69 -11.31 -13.75
C GLU A 63 0.00 -10.03 -13.31
N ILE A 64 -0.96 -9.56 -14.10
CA ILE A 64 -1.69 -8.33 -13.74
C ILE A 64 -2.82 -8.61 -12.75
N ALA A 65 -3.42 -9.80 -12.81
CA ALA A 65 -4.57 -10.11 -11.95
C ALA A 65 -4.29 -9.90 -10.46
N PRO A 66 -3.11 -10.28 -9.92
CA PRO A 66 -2.85 -9.99 -8.51
C PRO A 66 -2.88 -8.51 -8.16
N VAL A 67 -2.42 -7.65 -9.09
CA VAL A 67 -2.46 -6.21 -8.85
C VAL A 67 -3.91 -5.74 -8.75
N LEU A 68 -4.77 -6.22 -9.65
CA LEU A 68 -6.19 -5.87 -9.62
C LEU A 68 -6.87 -6.38 -8.36
N GLY A 69 -6.48 -7.57 -7.89
CA GLY A 69 -7.03 -8.11 -6.67
C GLY A 69 -6.70 -7.27 -5.45
N GLN A 70 -5.46 -6.80 -5.37
CA GLN A 70 -5.08 -5.93 -4.26
C GLN A 70 -5.73 -4.55 -4.37
N TRP A 71 -5.92 -4.07 -5.59
CA TRP A 71 -6.65 -2.83 -5.82
C TRP A 71 -8.06 -2.92 -5.23
N ASP A 72 -8.76 -4.02 -5.51
CA ASP A 72 -10.10 -4.24 -4.96
C ASP A 72 -10.09 -4.27 -3.44
N ARG A 73 -9.12 -4.95 -2.85
CA ARG A 73 -9.03 -5.02 -1.39
C ARG A 73 -8.82 -3.65 -0.79
N ILE A 74 -7.93 -2.86 -1.38
CA ILE A 74 -7.66 -1.51 -0.88
C ILE A 74 -8.91 -0.65 -0.97
N GLN A 75 -9.62 -0.73 -2.10
CA GLN A 75 -10.84 0.05 -2.25
C GLN A 75 -11.88 -0.30 -1.20
N ARG A 76 -12.03 -1.59 -0.90
CA ARG A 76 -12.98 -2.02 0.12
C ARG A 76 -12.57 -1.53 1.50
N THR A 77 -11.27 -1.61 1.80
CA THR A 77 -10.76 -1.14 3.08
C THR A 77 -11.04 0.34 3.27
N VAL A 78 -10.77 1.14 2.24
CA VAL A 78 -11.00 2.59 2.32
C VAL A 78 -12.49 2.89 2.45
N ARG A 79 -13.32 2.18 1.70
CA ARG A 79 -14.77 2.39 1.75
C ARG A 79 -15.33 2.06 3.13
N ASP A 80 -14.86 0.95 3.70
CA ASP A 80 -15.33 0.54 5.02
C ASP A 80 -14.85 1.50 6.10
N ALA A 81 -13.65 2.04 5.94
CA ALA A 81 -13.12 3.00 6.89
C ALA A 81 -13.96 4.27 6.92
N VAL A 82 -14.37 4.75 5.75
CA VAL A 82 -15.19 5.96 5.67
C VAL A 82 -16.52 5.72 6.39
N ARG A 83 -17.10 4.54 6.24
CA ARG A 83 -18.39 4.24 6.86
C ARG A 83 -18.28 3.96 8.34
N GLY A 84 -17.21 3.31 8.77
CA GLY A 84 -17.10 2.80 10.12
C GLY A 84 -16.26 3.60 11.07
N SER A 85 -15.73 4.72 10.65
CA SER A 85 -14.85 5.55 11.47
C SER A 85 -13.63 4.78 11.97
N TYR A 86 -13.05 3.98 11.09
CA TYR A 86 -11.88 3.20 11.44
C TYR A 86 -10.68 4.07 11.75
N ASP A 87 -9.81 3.55 12.58
CA ASP A 87 -8.54 4.15 12.89
C ASP A 87 -7.66 4.19 11.62
N GLY A 88 -7.08 5.36 11.37
CA GLY A 88 -6.20 5.52 10.21
C GLY A 88 -5.01 4.58 10.23
N ALA A 89 -4.51 4.23 11.42
CA ALA A 89 -3.41 3.27 11.52
C ALA A 89 -3.80 1.90 10.96
N MET A 90 -5.02 1.46 11.25
CA MET A 90 -5.51 0.18 10.70
C MET A 90 -5.59 0.23 9.18
N VAL A 91 -6.10 1.34 8.65
CA VAL A 91 -6.20 1.50 7.19
C VAL A 91 -4.81 1.49 6.56
N GLY A 92 -3.88 2.23 7.15
CA GLY A 92 -2.51 2.27 6.65
C GLY A 92 -1.84 0.91 6.67
N PHE A 93 -2.01 0.17 7.77
CA PHE A 93 -1.42 -1.16 7.88
C PHE A 93 -2.00 -2.11 6.84
N GLU A 94 -3.32 -2.05 6.62
CA GLU A 94 -3.96 -2.92 5.65
C GLU A 94 -3.53 -2.57 4.21
N ILE A 95 -3.42 -1.29 3.89
CA ILE A 95 -2.90 -0.88 2.58
C ILE A 95 -1.47 -1.43 2.42
N GLY A 96 -0.67 -1.32 3.47
CA GLY A 96 0.68 -1.89 3.44
C GLY A 96 0.68 -3.39 3.22
N ASN A 97 -0.26 -4.12 3.85
CA ASN A 97 -0.39 -5.55 3.64
C ASN A 97 -0.69 -5.88 2.18
N CYS A 98 -1.60 -5.14 1.58
CA CYS A 98 -1.96 -5.36 0.18
C CYS A 98 -0.77 -5.13 -0.73
N LEU A 99 -0.01 -4.07 -0.48
CA LEU A 99 1.17 -3.78 -1.29
C LEU A 99 2.26 -4.84 -1.09
N ALA A 100 2.47 -5.26 0.15
CA ALA A 100 3.50 -6.25 0.44
C ALA A 100 3.24 -7.57 -0.27
N GLU A 101 1.96 -7.92 -0.46
CA GLU A 101 1.63 -9.15 -1.17
C GLU A 101 1.98 -9.09 -2.65
N LEU A 102 2.20 -7.89 -3.18
CA LEU A 102 2.60 -7.74 -4.58
C LEU A 102 4.10 -7.90 -4.77
N ALA A 103 4.88 -7.89 -3.69
CA ALA A 103 6.33 -8.01 -3.82
C ALA A 103 6.68 -9.36 -4.43
N PRO A 104 7.68 -9.39 -5.31
CA PRO A 104 8.09 -10.65 -5.93
C PRO A 104 8.55 -11.64 -4.86
N ARG A 105 8.16 -12.88 -5.03
CA ARG A 105 8.65 -13.95 -4.19
C ARG A 105 9.89 -14.60 -4.77
N GLY A 106 10.47 -13.93 -5.77
CA GLY A 106 11.63 -14.47 -6.45
C GLY A 106 12.77 -14.78 -5.52
N GLY A 107 13.02 -13.90 -4.55
CA GLY A 107 14.05 -14.15 -3.57
C GLY A 107 13.79 -15.41 -2.76
N GLN A 108 12.53 -15.64 -2.44
CA GLN A 108 12.14 -16.86 -1.75
C GLN A 108 12.20 -18.05 -2.65
N ALA A 109 11.72 -17.86 -3.87
CA ALA A 109 11.69 -18.94 -4.84
C ALA A 109 13.10 -19.33 -5.27
N ALA A 110 14.01 -18.40 -5.24
CA ALA A 110 15.39 -18.65 -5.65
C ALA A 110 16.15 -19.50 -4.67
N ARG A 111 15.60 -19.77 -3.51
CA ARG A 111 16.30 -20.59 -2.56
C ARG A 111 16.45 -22.00 -3.01
#